data_f4a08193784e78f6f4f714278d370034
#
_entry.id   f4a08193784e78f6f4f714278d370034
#
_cell.length_a   1.000
_cell.length_b   1.000
_cell.length_c   1.000
_cell.angle_alpha   90.00
_cell.angle_beta   90.00
_cell.angle_gamma   90.00
#
_symmetry.space_group_name_H-M   'P 1'
#
loop_
_entity.id
_entity.type
_entity.pdbx_description
1 polymer ?
#
loop_
_entity_poly.entity_id
_entity_poly.type
_entity_poly.pdbx_seq_one_letter_code
_entity_poly.pdbx_strand_id
1 'polypeptide(L)'
;MITLRQLRYLASLARHRHFGRAAKDCAVTQPALSMQVRELERGIGAELVERRTGEIALTETGLEVERRAEHILAATRDLIDFARHRGVLTGKLRLGIIPTLAPYVLPHVLPRLQSTYPLLRLEVRETQTKTLLEELVSGELDTVMLALPADGADVETMSLFDFMLALPIADAAPLQGRVAVEDVDQRRLILLEEGHCLRDQALTFCAAASGDAPASLGATSLATVMQMVANGYGVTLLPEVAAGVEVRDSRVKLLRFVEPEPARTIGLAWRRTSPRKRDFAALGEIVTEAFGLSARKVASRETSRRRARA
;
A
#
# COMPACT_ATOMS: atom_id res chain seq x y z
N MET A 1 37.06 1.16 2.55
CA MET A 1 36.06 1.09 1.45
C MET A 1 34.80 0.48 2.04
N ILE A 2 33.65 1.08 1.82
CA ILE A 2 32.34 0.58 2.29
C ILE A 2 31.93 -0.63 1.44
N THR A 3 31.35 -1.64 2.06
CA THR A 3 30.90 -2.88 1.39
C THR A 3 29.39 -3.07 1.48
N LEU A 4 28.79 -3.75 0.49
CA LEU A 4 27.35 -4.11 0.51
C LEU A 4 26.98 -4.96 1.74
N ARG A 5 27.92 -5.74 2.25
CA ARG A 5 27.73 -6.53 3.46
C ARG A 5 27.51 -5.64 4.69
N GLN A 6 28.32 -4.61 4.84
CA GLN A 6 28.20 -3.63 5.94
C GLN A 6 26.88 -2.87 5.87
N LEU A 7 26.46 -2.45 4.66
CA LEU A 7 25.17 -1.80 4.46
C LEU A 7 24.01 -2.71 4.84
N ARG A 8 24.07 -3.99 4.45
CA ARG A 8 23.05 -4.99 4.84
C ARG A 8 22.98 -5.18 6.35
N TYR A 9 24.10 -5.17 7.05
CA TYR A 9 24.14 -5.32 8.50
C TYR A 9 23.55 -4.11 9.21
N LEU A 10 23.82 -2.90 8.72
CA LEU A 10 23.20 -1.68 9.24
C LEU A 10 21.69 -1.70 9.06
N ALA A 11 21.18 -2.01 7.86
CA ALA A 11 19.76 -2.11 7.57
C ALA A 11 19.06 -3.17 8.44
N SER A 12 19.67 -4.34 8.64
CA SER A 12 19.14 -5.37 9.55
C SER A 12 19.14 -4.90 11.01
N LEU A 13 20.19 -4.17 11.43
CA LEU A 13 20.26 -3.62 12.79
C LEU A 13 19.19 -2.54 13.03
N ALA A 14 18.93 -1.69 12.06
CA ALA A 14 17.88 -0.68 12.10
C ALA A 14 16.49 -1.32 12.30
N ARG A 15 16.20 -2.36 11.52
CA ARG A 15 14.93 -3.11 11.56
C ARG A 15 14.71 -3.82 12.89
N HIS A 16 15.72 -4.49 13.39
CA HIS A 16 15.60 -5.34 14.59
C HIS A 16 15.86 -4.60 15.90
N ARG A 17 16.52 -3.45 15.87
CA ARG A 17 16.98 -2.66 17.04
C ARG A 17 17.65 -3.51 18.11
N HIS A 18 18.31 -4.60 17.68
CA HIS A 18 18.96 -5.55 18.57
C HIS A 18 20.05 -6.33 17.84
N PHE A 19 21.30 -6.23 18.29
CA PHE A 19 22.44 -6.86 17.63
C PHE A 19 22.30 -8.37 17.44
N GLY A 20 21.81 -9.09 18.46
CA GLY A 20 21.64 -10.56 18.38
C GLY A 20 20.56 -10.97 17.35
N ARG A 21 19.44 -10.26 17.27
CA ARG A 21 18.40 -10.51 16.27
C ARG A 21 18.87 -10.17 14.87
N ALA A 22 19.54 -9.02 14.69
CA ALA A 22 20.12 -8.63 13.42
C ALA A 22 21.20 -9.62 12.94
N ALA A 23 22.04 -10.11 13.85
CA ALA A 23 23.06 -11.11 13.52
C ALA A 23 22.43 -12.44 13.04
N LYS A 24 21.37 -12.90 13.71
CA LYS A 24 20.61 -14.07 13.30
C LYS A 24 19.97 -13.90 11.92
N ASP A 25 19.36 -12.74 11.65
CA ASP A 25 18.78 -12.37 10.36
C ASP A 25 19.82 -12.37 9.23
N CYS A 26 21.05 -11.91 9.53
CA CYS A 26 22.17 -11.90 8.59
C CYS A 26 22.95 -13.22 8.51
N ALA A 27 22.56 -14.24 9.27
CA ALA A 27 23.24 -15.53 9.37
C ALA A 27 24.74 -15.41 9.79
N VAL A 28 25.02 -14.54 10.78
CA VAL A 28 26.35 -14.32 11.34
C VAL A 28 26.32 -14.30 12.87
N THR A 29 27.50 -14.28 13.49
CA THR A 29 27.61 -14.10 14.94
C THR A 29 27.44 -12.62 15.31
N GLN A 30 26.90 -12.34 16.51
CA GLN A 30 26.72 -10.97 17.00
C GLN A 30 28.05 -10.18 17.06
N PRO A 31 29.21 -10.74 17.51
CA PRO A 31 30.49 -10.05 17.47
C PRO A 31 30.90 -9.66 16.04
N ALA A 32 30.68 -10.55 15.06
CA ALA A 32 31.03 -10.28 13.66
C ALA A 32 30.18 -9.13 13.10
N LEU A 33 28.88 -9.12 13.36
CA LEU A 33 28.00 -8.00 12.92
C LEU A 33 28.42 -6.70 13.60
N SER A 34 28.64 -6.70 14.92
CA SER A 34 29.04 -5.50 15.67
C SER A 34 30.39 -4.92 15.17
N MET A 35 31.34 -5.79 14.84
CA MET A 35 32.64 -5.38 14.27
C MET A 35 32.42 -4.69 12.91
N GLN A 36 31.62 -5.28 12.02
CA GLN A 36 31.38 -4.73 10.68
C GLN A 36 30.63 -3.41 10.71
N VAL A 37 29.70 -3.21 11.65
CA VAL A 37 29.03 -1.90 11.86
C VAL A 37 30.04 -0.87 12.32
N ARG A 38 30.96 -1.18 13.26
CA ARG A 38 32.03 -0.27 13.68
C ARG A 38 33.02 0.05 12.55
N GLU A 39 33.28 -0.89 11.66
CA GLU A 39 34.11 -0.63 10.48
C GLU A 39 33.41 0.27 9.49
N LEU A 40 32.09 0.16 9.34
CA LEU A 40 31.28 1.09 8.55
C LEU A 40 31.33 2.50 9.15
N GLU A 41 31.11 2.64 10.47
CA GLU A 41 31.22 3.91 11.20
C GLU A 41 32.60 4.57 10.98
N ARG A 42 33.68 3.80 11.11
CA ARG A 42 35.05 4.29 10.82
C ARG A 42 35.23 4.69 9.35
N GLY A 43 34.66 3.94 8.42
CA GLY A 43 34.75 4.23 6.99
C GLY A 43 33.97 5.47 6.56
N ILE A 44 32.89 5.78 7.27
CA ILE A 44 32.03 6.97 7.07
C ILE A 44 32.60 8.17 7.85
N GLY A 45 33.25 7.92 8.99
CA GLY A 45 33.76 8.96 9.88
C GLY A 45 32.70 9.54 10.83
N ALA A 46 31.63 8.79 11.09
CA ALA A 46 30.52 9.18 11.97
C ALA A 46 29.95 7.98 12.74
N GLU A 47 29.48 8.23 13.95
CA GLU A 47 28.70 7.23 14.70
C GLU A 47 27.29 7.10 14.09
N LEU A 48 26.91 5.85 13.80
CA LEU A 48 25.60 5.53 13.21
C LEU A 48 24.65 4.93 14.24
N VAL A 49 25.19 4.40 15.34
CA VAL A 49 24.44 3.62 16.34
C VAL A 49 24.65 4.20 17.74
N GLU A 50 23.57 4.64 18.37
CA GLU A 50 23.55 4.96 19.79
C GLU A 50 23.35 3.69 20.63
N ARG A 51 24.25 3.49 21.60
CA ARG A 51 24.15 2.39 22.57
C ARG A 51 23.59 2.94 23.88
N ARG A 52 22.28 2.99 23.99
CA ARG A 52 21.61 3.28 25.28
C ARG A 52 21.48 2.00 26.08
N THR A 53 21.40 2.10 27.40
CA THR A 53 21.26 0.95 28.32
C THR A 53 19.98 0.17 27.96
N GLY A 54 20.14 -0.98 27.29
CA GLY A 54 19.02 -1.89 26.95
C GLY A 54 18.40 -1.73 25.57
N GLU A 55 18.56 -0.61 24.88
CA GLU A 55 18.03 -0.37 23.54
C GLU A 55 19.08 0.18 22.59
N ILE A 56 18.94 -0.19 21.32
CA ILE A 56 19.74 0.30 20.21
C ILE A 56 18.90 1.26 19.40
N ALA A 57 19.38 2.49 19.24
CA ALA A 57 18.83 3.47 18.33
C ALA A 57 19.85 3.83 17.26
N LEU A 58 19.42 4.25 16.11
CA LEU A 58 20.28 4.91 15.12
C LEU A 58 20.40 6.39 15.48
N THR A 59 21.58 6.96 15.25
CA THR A 59 21.77 8.41 15.26
C THR A 59 21.03 9.05 14.08
N GLU A 60 20.89 10.37 14.06
CA GLU A 60 20.33 11.08 12.91
C GLU A 60 21.11 10.74 11.62
N THR A 61 22.46 10.78 11.70
CA THR A 61 23.34 10.33 10.61
C THR A 61 23.12 8.86 10.28
N GLY A 62 22.90 7.99 11.29
CA GLY A 62 22.62 6.58 11.14
C GLY A 62 21.34 6.31 10.36
N LEU A 63 20.27 7.06 10.63
CA LEU A 63 18.99 6.97 9.89
C LEU A 63 19.16 7.37 8.42
N GLU A 64 19.88 8.45 8.14
CA GLU A 64 20.11 8.87 6.75
C GLU A 64 21.04 7.90 5.99
N VAL A 65 22.09 7.38 6.65
CA VAL A 65 22.96 6.36 6.05
C VAL A 65 22.19 5.06 5.79
N GLU A 66 21.35 4.66 6.72
CA GLU A 66 20.49 3.46 6.57
C GLU A 66 19.54 3.61 5.38
N ARG A 67 18.82 4.72 5.27
CA ARG A 67 17.96 5.03 4.13
C ARG A 67 18.72 4.92 2.80
N ARG A 68 19.91 5.50 2.69
CA ARG A 68 20.77 5.39 1.50
C ARG A 68 21.27 3.97 1.27
N ALA A 69 21.58 3.23 2.35
CA ALA A 69 21.99 1.85 2.27
C ALA A 69 20.90 0.95 1.67
N GLU A 70 19.64 1.15 2.05
CA GLU A 70 18.50 0.43 1.46
C GLU A 70 18.38 0.69 -0.03
N HIS A 71 18.53 1.95 -0.50
CA HIS A 71 18.53 2.29 -1.93
C HIS A 71 19.66 1.58 -2.70
N ILE A 72 20.88 1.54 -2.14
CA ILE A 72 22.03 0.86 -2.77
C ILE A 72 21.76 -0.66 -2.84
N LEU A 73 21.24 -1.25 -1.78
CA LEU A 73 20.92 -2.66 -1.72
C LEU A 73 19.77 -3.02 -2.70
N ALA A 74 18.77 -2.16 -2.82
CA ALA A 74 17.71 -2.30 -3.80
C ALA A 74 18.24 -2.21 -5.24
N ALA A 75 19.08 -1.21 -5.55
CA ALA A 75 19.71 -1.08 -6.86
C ALA A 75 20.60 -2.29 -7.23
N THR A 76 21.25 -2.89 -6.23
CA THR A 76 22.04 -4.13 -6.45
C THR A 76 21.11 -5.31 -6.80
N ARG A 77 19.95 -5.43 -6.16
CA ARG A 77 18.93 -6.43 -6.50
C ARG A 77 18.38 -6.19 -7.91
N ASP A 78 18.05 -4.95 -8.24
CA ASP A 78 17.57 -4.58 -9.57
C ASP A 78 18.58 -4.95 -10.67
N LEU A 79 19.87 -4.80 -10.42
CA LEU A 79 20.93 -5.23 -11.34
C LEU A 79 20.92 -6.75 -11.57
N ILE A 80 20.77 -7.53 -10.50
CA ILE A 80 20.68 -9.00 -10.59
C ILE A 80 19.41 -9.42 -11.32
N ASP A 81 18.29 -8.79 -11.03
CA ASP A 81 17.00 -9.05 -11.67
C ASP A 81 17.07 -8.72 -13.16
N PHE A 82 17.64 -7.58 -13.53
CA PHE A 82 17.88 -7.22 -14.92
C PHE A 82 18.67 -8.29 -15.70
N ALA A 83 19.74 -8.79 -15.09
CA ALA A 83 20.58 -9.81 -15.73
C ALA A 83 19.88 -11.18 -15.90
N ARG A 84 18.94 -11.50 -15.00
CA ARG A 84 18.23 -12.78 -14.97
C ARG A 84 16.87 -12.77 -15.68
N HIS A 85 16.29 -11.60 -15.85
CA HIS A 85 14.94 -11.45 -16.40
C HIS A 85 14.93 -11.69 -17.92
N ARG A 86 14.23 -12.73 -18.36
CA ARG A 86 14.22 -13.18 -19.77
C ARG A 86 12.84 -13.15 -20.44
N GLY A 87 11.84 -12.55 -19.83
CA GLY A 87 10.49 -12.49 -20.41
C GLY A 87 9.52 -11.72 -19.51
N VAL A 88 8.43 -11.23 -20.09
CA VAL A 88 7.41 -10.50 -19.35
C VAL A 88 6.69 -11.44 -18.39
N LEU A 89 6.55 -11.02 -17.12
CA LEU A 89 5.87 -11.77 -16.06
C LEU A 89 6.36 -13.23 -15.96
N THR A 90 7.69 -13.42 -15.96
CA THR A 90 8.32 -14.73 -15.72
C THR A 90 9.10 -14.73 -14.42
N GLY A 91 9.26 -15.92 -13.82
CA GLY A 91 9.97 -16.08 -12.54
C GLY A 91 9.21 -15.46 -11.36
N LYS A 92 9.94 -15.05 -10.33
CA LYS A 92 9.37 -14.51 -9.09
C LYS A 92 8.95 -13.06 -9.26
N LEU A 93 7.73 -12.73 -8.82
CA LEU A 93 7.22 -11.36 -8.68
C LEU A 93 6.61 -11.20 -7.28
N ARG A 94 7.08 -10.21 -6.53
CA ARG A 94 6.59 -9.88 -5.19
C ARG A 94 5.66 -8.68 -5.28
N LEU A 95 4.37 -8.95 -5.12
CA LEU A 95 3.30 -7.97 -5.19
C LEU A 95 2.83 -7.61 -3.79
N GLY A 96 2.99 -6.36 -3.39
CA GLY A 96 2.31 -5.79 -2.24
C GLY A 96 0.89 -5.34 -2.61
N ILE A 97 -0.06 -5.52 -1.71
CA ILE A 97 -1.43 -5.07 -1.93
C ILE A 97 -2.07 -4.65 -0.59
N ILE A 98 -2.84 -3.57 -0.61
CA ILE A 98 -3.53 -3.10 0.59
C ILE A 98 -4.74 -3.97 0.94
N PRO A 99 -5.09 -4.12 2.25
CA PRO A 99 -6.18 -4.99 2.70
C PRO A 99 -7.56 -4.61 2.14
N THR A 100 -7.77 -3.34 1.81
CA THR A 100 -9.02 -2.87 1.22
C THR A 100 -9.16 -3.16 -0.28
N LEU A 101 -8.20 -3.88 -0.87
CA LEU A 101 -8.20 -4.32 -2.27
C LEU A 101 -7.98 -5.82 -2.42
N ALA A 102 -7.08 -6.41 -1.63
CA ALA A 102 -6.66 -7.80 -1.80
C ALA A 102 -7.83 -8.79 -1.93
N PRO A 103 -8.82 -8.84 -1.02
CA PRO A 103 -9.92 -9.80 -1.08
C PRO A 103 -10.83 -9.63 -2.29
N TYR A 104 -10.85 -8.44 -2.89
CA TYR A 104 -11.80 -8.07 -3.95
C TYR A 104 -11.15 -8.09 -5.34
N VAL A 105 -9.84 -7.91 -5.41
CA VAL A 105 -9.09 -7.85 -6.68
C VAL A 105 -8.47 -9.20 -7.02
N LEU A 106 -7.82 -9.85 -6.06
CA LEU A 106 -7.09 -11.09 -6.30
C LEU A 106 -7.95 -12.23 -6.90
N PRO A 107 -9.20 -12.48 -6.45
CA PRO A 107 -10.03 -13.53 -7.03
C PRO A 107 -10.28 -13.40 -8.54
N HIS A 108 -10.27 -12.16 -9.05
CA HIS A 108 -10.48 -11.86 -10.48
C HIS A 108 -9.19 -11.90 -11.28
N VAL A 109 -8.07 -11.57 -10.65
CA VAL A 109 -6.76 -11.40 -11.30
C VAL A 109 -5.95 -12.70 -11.31
N LEU A 110 -5.94 -13.45 -10.21
CA LEU A 110 -5.12 -14.66 -10.07
C LEU A 110 -5.39 -15.72 -11.15
N PRO A 111 -6.65 -16.08 -11.48
CA PRO A 111 -6.91 -17.07 -12.52
C PRO A 111 -6.39 -16.62 -13.90
N ARG A 112 -6.50 -15.32 -14.21
CA ARG A 112 -6.02 -14.75 -15.48
C ARG A 112 -4.50 -14.75 -15.54
N LEU A 113 -3.81 -14.34 -14.46
CA LEU A 113 -2.35 -14.41 -14.38
C LEU A 113 -1.85 -15.85 -14.56
N GLN A 114 -2.49 -16.81 -13.89
CA GLN A 114 -2.09 -18.21 -13.98
C GLN A 114 -2.25 -18.78 -15.39
N SER A 115 -3.32 -18.42 -16.09
CA SER A 115 -3.56 -18.89 -17.48
C SER A 115 -2.67 -18.21 -18.51
N THR A 116 -2.43 -16.90 -18.35
CA THR A 116 -1.67 -16.11 -19.35
C THR A 116 -0.16 -16.19 -19.12
N TYR A 117 0.27 -16.29 -17.88
CA TYR A 117 1.69 -16.31 -17.48
C TYR A 117 2.04 -17.49 -16.59
N PRO A 118 2.01 -18.73 -17.11
CA PRO A 118 2.19 -19.95 -16.30
C PRO A 118 3.58 -20.08 -15.66
N LEU A 119 4.57 -19.33 -16.15
CA LEU A 119 5.93 -19.29 -15.57
C LEU A 119 6.08 -18.23 -14.48
N LEU A 120 5.04 -17.46 -14.18
CA LEU A 120 5.03 -16.48 -13.11
C LEU A 120 4.91 -17.19 -11.76
N ARG A 121 5.78 -16.85 -10.83
CA ARG A 121 5.69 -17.21 -9.42
C ARG A 121 5.34 -15.97 -8.61
N LEU A 122 4.05 -15.74 -8.44
CA LEU A 122 3.56 -14.58 -7.72
C LEU A 122 3.63 -14.84 -6.20
N GLU A 123 4.29 -13.94 -5.49
CA GLU A 123 4.22 -13.85 -4.02
C GLU A 123 3.42 -12.59 -3.66
N VAL A 124 2.41 -12.76 -2.82
CA VAL A 124 1.54 -11.68 -2.38
C VAL A 124 1.84 -11.32 -0.93
N ARG A 125 2.02 -10.04 -0.68
CA ARG A 125 2.17 -9.43 0.65
C ARG A 125 1.00 -8.47 0.88
N GLU A 126 0.14 -8.79 1.84
CA GLU A 126 -0.95 -7.92 2.24
C GLU A 126 -0.58 -7.18 3.53
N THR A 127 -0.53 -5.85 3.48
CA THR A 127 -0.31 -4.99 4.65
C THR A 127 -0.68 -3.53 4.33
N GLN A 128 -0.53 -2.64 5.31
CA GLN A 128 -0.86 -1.22 5.20
C GLN A 128 0.05 -0.47 4.22
N THR A 129 -0.44 0.65 3.67
CA THR A 129 0.23 1.46 2.65
C THR A 129 1.66 1.85 3.04
N LYS A 130 1.86 2.34 4.27
CA LYS A 130 3.17 2.77 4.75
C LYS A 130 4.19 1.65 4.68
N THR A 131 3.88 0.49 5.24
CA THR A 131 4.75 -0.69 5.23
C THR A 131 5.03 -1.18 3.81
N LEU A 132 4.00 -1.18 2.93
CA LEU A 132 4.18 -1.56 1.52
C LEU A 132 5.16 -0.64 0.80
N LEU A 133 5.10 0.67 1.04
CA LEU A 133 6.02 1.63 0.42
C LEU A 133 7.43 1.50 0.99
N GLU A 134 7.60 1.24 2.27
CA GLU A 134 8.90 0.94 2.90
C GLU A 134 9.50 -0.34 2.30
N GLU A 135 8.74 -1.45 2.22
CA GLU A 135 9.15 -2.72 1.62
C GLU A 135 9.42 -2.59 0.10
N LEU A 136 8.72 -1.68 -0.59
CA LEU A 136 8.96 -1.37 -1.99
C LEU A 136 10.30 -0.65 -2.18
N VAL A 137 10.55 0.41 -1.42
CA VAL A 137 11.78 1.21 -1.51
C VAL A 137 13.00 0.38 -1.11
N SER A 138 12.90 -0.44 -0.07
CA SER A 138 13.96 -1.37 0.34
C SER A 138 14.19 -2.51 -0.67
N GLY A 139 13.29 -2.71 -1.65
CA GLY A 139 13.37 -3.76 -2.68
C GLY A 139 12.94 -5.14 -2.18
N GLU A 140 12.26 -5.24 -1.05
CA GLU A 140 11.60 -6.46 -0.59
C GLU A 140 10.38 -6.79 -1.44
N LEU A 141 9.70 -5.75 -1.97
CA LEU A 141 8.65 -5.86 -2.98
C LEU A 141 9.12 -5.34 -4.34
N ASP A 142 8.54 -5.86 -5.41
CA ASP A 142 8.81 -5.44 -6.78
C ASP A 142 7.83 -4.35 -7.23
N THR A 143 6.56 -4.52 -6.87
CA THR A 143 5.48 -3.58 -7.14
C THR A 143 4.43 -3.64 -6.03
N VAL A 144 3.67 -2.58 -5.87
CA VAL A 144 2.56 -2.52 -4.91
C VAL A 144 1.29 -2.01 -5.58
N MET A 145 0.14 -2.58 -5.20
CA MET A 145 -1.19 -2.13 -5.62
C MET A 145 -1.87 -1.43 -4.46
N LEU A 146 -2.21 -0.16 -4.65
CA LEU A 146 -2.72 0.71 -3.60
C LEU A 146 -3.62 1.82 -4.16
N ALA A 147 -4.18 2.65 -3.27
CA ALA A 147 -4.87 3.86 -3.67
C ALA A 147 -3.86 4.99 -3.92
N LEU A 148 -4.05 5.71 -5.02
CA LEU A 148 -3.26 6.87 -5.39
C LEU A 148 -3.88 8.17 -4.83
N PRO A 149 -3.08 9.22 -4.60
CA PRO A 149 -1.63 9.29 -4.83
C PRO A 149 -0.83 8.45 -3.84
N ALA A 150 0.32 7.94 -4.28
CA ALA A 150 1.32 7.32 -3.43
C ALA A 150 2.50 8.29 -3.30
N ASP A 151 2.74 8.77 -2.11
CA ASP A 151 3.80 9.73 -1.84
C ASP A 151 5.14 9.02 -1.72
N GLY A 152 6.12 9.43 -2.53
CA GLY A 152 7.50 8.92 -2.49
C GLY A 152 8.33 9.44 -3.66
N ALA A 153 9.49 10.04 -3.38
CA ALA A 153 10.34 10.67 -4.40
C ALA A 153 10.90 9.68 -5.44
N ASP A 154 11.09 8.41 -5.06
CA ASP A 154 11.73 7.37 -5.87
C ASP A 154 10.75 6.33 -6.44
N VAL A 155 9.47 6.67 -6.43
CA VAL A 155 8.39 5.79 -6.89
C VAL A 155 7.79 6.33 -8.18
N GLU A 156 7.54 5.44 -9.14
CA GLU A 156 6.69 5.68 -10.30
C GLU A 156 5.34 5.00 -10.07
N THR A 157 4.29 5.61 -10.57
CA THR A 157 2.92 5.10 -10.41
C THR A 157 2.21 5.00 -11.76
N MET A 158 1.29 4.06 -11.85
CA MET A 158 0.38 3.88 -12.98
C MET A 158 -1.05 3.75 -12.44
N SER A 159 -1.90 4.70 -12.81
CA SER A 159 -3.34 4.60 -12.50
C SER A 159 -3.97 3.49 -13.33
N LEU A 160 -4.81 2.67 -12.69
CA LEU A 160 -5.52 1.58 -13.34
C LEU A 160 -7.00 1.92 -13.54
N PHE A 161 -7.70 2.27 -12.47
CA PHE A 161 -9.13 2.59 -12.49
C PHE A 161 -9.56 3.33 -11.22
N ASP A 162 -10.75 3.91 -11.26
CA ASP A 162 -11.40 4.51 -10.11
C ASP A 162 -12.49 3.57 -9.58
N PHE A 163 -12.51 3.33 -8.27
CA PHE A 163 -13.67 2.78 -7.58
C PHE A 163 -14.45 3.89 -6.91
N MET A 164 -15.76 3.94 -7.21
CA MET A 164 -16.68 4.79 -6.47
C MET A 164 -16.80 4.30 -5.04
N LEU A 165 -17.00 5.23 -4.11
CA LEU A 165 -17.34 4.91 -2.73
C LEU A 165 -18.86 4.99 -2.56
N ALA A 166 -19.42 4.00 -1.88
CA ALA A 166 -20.82 3.97 -1.53
C ALA A 166 -20.97 4.07 -0.01
N LEU A 167 -22.17 4.44 0.45
CA LEU A 167 -22.54 4.56 1.85
C LEU A 167 -23.40 3.36 2.29
N PRO A 168 -22.85 2.33 2.94
CA PRO A 168 -23.65 1.31 3.59
C PRO A 168 -24.26 1.86 4.87
N ILE A 169 -25.55 1.69 5.03
CA ILE A 169 -26.31 2.07 6.23
C ILE A 169 -27.25 0.94 6.64
N ALA A 170 -27.68 0.94 7.91
CA ALA A 170 -28.72 0.02 8.35
C ALA A 170 -30.02 0.27 7.54
N ASP A 171 -30.72 -0.80 7.14
CA ASP A 171 -31.93 -0.69 6.31
C ASP A 171 -33.02 0.14 6.97
N ALA A 172 -33.15 0.07 8.30
CA ALA A 172 -34.07 0.88 9.10
C ALA A 172 -33.72 2.38 9.13
N ALA A 173 -32.57 2.83 8.60
CA ALA A 173 -32.20 4.23 8.59
C ALA A 173 -33.08 5.03 7.61
N PRO A 174 -33.41 6.30 7.91
CA PRO A 174 -34.37 7.11 7.13
C PRO A 174 -33.83 7.56 5.77
N LEU A 175 -32.52 7.52 5.54
CA LEU A 175 -31.90 7.95 4.28
C LEU A 175 -32.29 7.02 3.13
N GLN A 176 -32.62 7.57 1.97
CA GLN A 176 -32.98 6.86 0.76
C GLN A 176 -32.45 7.57 -0.49
N GLY A 177 -32.30 6.81 -1.58
CA GLY A 177 -31.86 7.35 -2.86
C GLY A 177 -30.38 7.75 -2.88
N ARG A 178 -30.03 8.84 -3.56
CA ARG A 178 -28.69 9.43 -3.56
C ARG A 178 -28.55 10.39 -2.39
N VAL A 179 -27.39 10.38 -1.76
CA VAL A 179 -27.11 11.10 -0.52
C VAL A 179 -26.05 12.17 -0.77
N ALA A 180 -26.26 13.38 -0.30
CA ALA A 180 -25.22 14.38 -0.26
C ALA A 180 -24.27 14.11 0.92
N VAL A 181 -23.02 14.57 0.82
CA VAL A 181 -22.02 14.34 1.89
C VAL A 181 -22.48 15.01 3.19
N GLU A 182 -23.12 16.15 3.07
CA GLU A 182 -23.65 16.95 4.16
C GLU A 182 -24.76 16.23 4.95
N ASP A 183 -25.46 15.29 4.32
CA ASP A 183 -26.51 14.49 4.95
C ASP A 183 -25.96 13.34 5.80
N VAL A 184 -24.66 13.04 5.67
CA VAL A 184 -24.01 11.97 6.44
C VAL A 184 -23.64 12.49 7.82
N ASP A 185 -24.25 11.91 8.88
CA ASP A 185 -23.85 12.23 10.26
C ASP A 185 -22.43 11.67 10.53
N GLN A 186 -21.47 12.55 10.44
CA GLN A 186 -20.06 12.24 10.58
C GLN A 186 -19.69 11.70 11.97
N ARG A 187 -20.45 12.07 13.03
CA ARG A 187 -20.25 11.53 14.40
C ARG A 187 -20.56 10.06 14.49
N ARG A 188 -21.27 9.51 13.51
CA ARG A 188 -21.59 8.08 13.39
C ARG A 188 -20.73 7.35 12.36
N LEU A 189 -19.65 7.98 11.89
CA LEU A 189 -18.77 7.37 10.91
C LEU A 189 -17.90 6.30 11.57
N ILE A 190 -18.03 5.07 11.12
CA ILE A 190 -17.19 3.94 11.52
C ILE A 190 -16.05 3.83 10.52
N LEU A 191 -14.81 3.89 11.00
CA LEU A 191 -13.62 3.89 10.15
C LEU A 191 -12.78 2.65 10.39
N LEU A 192 -11.91 2.33 9.45
CA LEU A 192 -10.80 1.42 9.70
C LEU A 192 -9.79 2.07 10.66
N GLU A 193 -8.97 1.26 11.31
CA GLU A 193 -7.87 1.72 12.17
C GLU A 193 -6.86 2.58 11.39
N GLU A 194 -6.01 3.30 12.11
CA GLU A 194 -4.93 4.12 11.55
C GLU A 194 -4.00 3.29 10.66
N GLY A 195 -3.48 3.92 9.60
CA GLY A 195 -2.63 3.28 8.60
C GLY A 195 -3.36 2.68 7.40
N HIS A 196 -4.69 2.63 7.43
CA HIS A 196 -5.49 2.27 6.26
C HIS A 196 -5.84 3.51 5.43
N CYS A 197 -5.36 3.57 4.18
CA CYS A 197 -5.61 4.71 3.29
C CYS A 197 -7.10 5.00 3.05
N LEU A 198 -7.98 4.01 3.19
CA LEU A 198 -9.43 4.22 3.10
C LEU A 198 -9.95 5.08 4.26
N ARG A 199 -9.35 4.97 5.46
CA ARG A 199 -9.65 5.85 6.59
C ARG A 199 -9.34 7.30 6.25
N ASP A 200 -8.12 7.57 5.76
CA ASP A 200 -7.65 8.91 5.46
C ASP A 200 -8.47 9.54 4.33
N GLN A 201 -8.83 8.75 3.33
CA GLN A 201 -9.73 9.17 2.25
C GLN A 201 -11.14 9.47 2.74
N ALA A 202 -11.70 8.65 3.64
CA ALA A 202 -13.01 8.89 4.24
C ALA A 202 -13.00 10.17 5.09
N LEU A 203 -11.95 10.37 5.88
CA LEU A 203 -11.79 11.59 6.68
C LEU A 203 -11.66 12.83 5.77
N THR A 204 -10.85 12.78 4.72
CA THR A 204 -10.67 13.89 3.77
C THR A 204 -12.00 14.23 3.08
N PHE A 205 -12.75 13.22 2.67
CA PHE A 205 -14.04 13.40 2.02
C PHE A 205 -15.07 14.02 2.96
N CYS A 206 -15.14 13.54 4.20
CA CYS A 206 -16.07 14.03 5.19
C CYS A 206 -15.64 15.39 5.79
N ALA A 207 -14.34 15.64 6.03
CA ALA A 207 -13.85 16.91 6.57
C ALA A 207 -14.10 18.09 5.63
N ALA A 208 -14.22 17.86 4.32
CA ALA A 208 -14.61 18.88 3.36
C ALA A 208 -16.05 19.39 3.58
N ALA A 209 -16.89 18.66 4.33
CA ALA A 209 -18.29 18.98 4.57
C ALA A 209 -18.57 19.54 5.97
N SER A 210 -17.78 19.24 6.99
CA SER A 210 -17.94 19.81 8.35
C SER A 210 -16.68 19.66 9.21
N GLY A 211 -16.35 20.69 9.98
CA GLY A 211 -15.10 20.82 10.74
C GLY A 211 -14.94 19.97 12.01
N ASP A 212 -15.84 19.04 12.32
CA ASP A 212 -15.78 18.23 13.52
C ASP A 212 -15.07 16.87 13.26
N ALA A 213 -14.15 16.51 14.13
CA ALA A 213 -13.51 15.19 14.08
C ALA A 213 -14.51 14.06 14.42
N PRO A 214 -14.61 12.99 13.61
CA PRO A 214 -15.53 11.91 13.89
C PRO A 214 -15.13 11.14 15.14
N ALA A 215 -16.11 10.76 15.96
CA ALA A 215 -15.91 9.81 17.05
C ALA A 215 -15.65 8.43 16.46
N SER A 216 -14.39 7.98 16.42
CA SER A 216 -14.02 6.77 15.69
C SER A 216 -14.15 5.53 16.53
N LEU A 217 -15.18 4.72 16.29
CA LEU A 217 -15.08 3.29 16.49
C LEU A 217 -14.21 2.74 15.35
N GLY A 218 -13.08 2.12 15.66
CA GLY A 218 -12.14 1.57 14.69
C GLY A 218 -12.22 0.05 14.63
N ALA A 219 -12.05 -0.51 13.43
CA ALA A 219 -11.89 -1.94 13.22
C ALA A 219 -10.78 -2.20 12.19
N THR A 220 -10.15 -3.37 12.25
CA THR A 220 -9.05 -3.73 11.34
C THR A 220 -9.53 -4.22 9.98
N SER A 221 -10.81 -4.60 9.84
CA SER A 221 -11.34 -5.16 8.60
C SER A 221 -12.69 -4.55 8.20
N LEU A 222 -12.95 -4.47 6.89
CA LEU A 222 -14.23 -4.03 6.36
C LEU A 222 -15.37 -4.97 6.79
N ALA A 223 -15.13 -6.27 6.90
CA ALA A 223 -16.13 -7.22 7.37
C ALA A 223 -16.65 -6.89 8.77
N THR A 224 -15.76 -6.53 9.71
CA THR A 224 -16.13 -6.09 11.05
C THR A 224 -16.92 -4.78 11.02
N VAL A 225 -16.44 -3.81 10.24
CA VAL A 225 -17.14 -2.53 10.05
C VAL A 225 -18.56 -2.75 9.54
N MET A 226 -18.74 -3.64 8.54
CA MET A 226 -20.06 -3.94 7.99
C MET A 226 -21.01 -4.60 8.99
N GLN A 227 -20.51 -5.43 9.90
CA GLN A 227 -21.33 -5.98 11.01
C GLN A 227 -21.77 -4.87 11.97
N MET A 228 -20.93 -3.88 12.24
CA MET A 228 -21.32 -2.74 13.08
C MET A 228 -22.40 -1.89 12.37
N VAL A 229 -22.26 -1.66 11.06
CA VAL A 229 -23.28 -0.97 10.25
C VAL A 229 -24.62 -1.74 10.27
N ALA A 230 -24.58 -3.06 10.07
CA ALA A 230 -25.77 -3.91 10.08
C ALA A 230 -26.55 -3.86 11.42
N ASN A 231 -25.85 -3.63 12.51
CA ASN A 231 -26.41 -3.49 13.85
C ASN A 231 -26.71 -2.02 14.25
N GLY A 232 -26.64 -1.07 13.29
CA GLY A 232 -27.07 0.30 13.48
C GLY A 232 -26.10 1.19 14.29
N TYR A 233 -24.84 0.74 14.53
CA TYR A 233 -23.85 1.52 15.27
C TYR A 233 -23.37 2.76 14.52
N GLY A 234 -23.49 2.78 13.18
CA GLY A 234 -23.09 3.91 12.38
C GLY A 234 -23.16 3.62 10.89
N VAL A 235 -22.38 4.40 10.14
CA VAL A 235 -22.23 4.34 8.70
C VAL A 235 -20.75 4.27 8.34
N THR A 236 -20.41 3.87 7.11
CA THR A 236 -19.04 3.88 6.63
C THR A 236 -18.97 4.22 5.15
N LEU A 237 -17.76 4.34 4.59
CA LEU A 237 -17.54 4.39 3.15
C LEU A 237 -17.00 3.03 2.69
N LEU A 238 -17.66 2.46 1.69
CA LEU A 238 -17.31 1.16 1.14
C LEU A 238 -16.92 1.31 -0.35
N PRO A 239 -15.73 0.85 -0.76
CA PRO A 239 -15.41 0.77 -2.19
C PRO A 239 -16.41 -0.14 -2.90
N GLU A 240 -16.94 0.28 -4.05
CA GLU A 240 -17.98 -0.48 -4.78
C GLU A 240 -17.53 -1.90 -5.13
N VAL A 241 -16.23 -2.08 -5.39
CA VAL A 241 -15.63 -3.41 -5.63
C VAL A 241 -15.83 -4.37 -4.45
N ALA A 242 -15.93 -3.87 -3.24
CA ALA A 242 -16.14 -4.68 -2.03
C ALA A 242 -17.62 -5.00 -1.79
N ALA A 243 -18.55 -4.31 -2.44
CA ALA A 243 -19.98 -4.42 -2.16
C ALA A 243 -20.51 -5.85 -2.32
N GLY A 244 -20.13 -6.56 -3.40
CA GLY A 244 -20.56 -7.94 -3.66
C GLY A 244 -20.05 -8.97 -2.64
N VAL A 245 -19.00 -8.64 -1.89
CA VAL A 245 -18.42 -9.52 -0.87
C VAL A 245 -18.88 -9.12 0.53
N GLU A 246 -18.98 -7.85 0.82
CA GLU A 246 -19.17 -7.32 2.18
C GLU A 246 -20.67 -7.06 2.51
N VAL A 247 -21.50 -6.71 1.51
CA VAL A 247 -22.92 -6.43 1.71
C VAL A 247 -23.73 -7.73 1.54
N ARG A 248 -23.62 -8.62 2.53
CA ARG A 248 -24.35 -9.91 2.55
C ARG A 248 -25.54 -9.90 3.49
N ASP A 249 -25.58 -9.00 4.43
CA ASP A 249 -26.64 -8.89 5.42
C ASP A 249 -27.78 -8.06 4.84
N SER A 250 -28.98 -8.63 4.79
CA SER A 250 -30.19 -7.96 4.29
C SER A 250 -30.61 -6.75 5.12
N ARG A 251 -30.05 -6.58 6.32
CA ARG A 251 -30.27 -5.41 7.17
C ARG A 251 -29.46 -4.19 6.72
N VAL A 252 -28.58 -4.33 5.70
CA VAL A 252 -27.78 -3.25 5.16
C VAL A 252 -28.26 -2.89 3.76
N LYS A 253 -28.54 -1.61 3.55
CA LYS A 253 -28.74 -1.05 2.21
C LYS A 253 -27.54 -0.19 1.81
N LEU A 254 -27.26 -0.14 0.52
CA LEU A 254 -26.14 0.58 -0.07
C LEU A 254 -26.66 1.82 -0.79
N LEU A 255 -26.25 2.99 -0.37
CA LEU A 255 -26.61 4.26 -1.00
C LEU A 255 -25.45 4.78 -1.85
N ARG A 256 -25.80 5.48 -2.94
CA ARG A 256 -24.86 6.21 -3.79
C ARG A 256 -24.85 7.68 -3.39
N PHE A 257 -23.73 8.35 -3.65
CA PHE A 257 -23.66 9.79 -3.45
C PHE A 257 -24.18 10.56 -4.66
N VAL A 258 -24.57 11.81 -4.43
CA VAL A 258 -24.81 12.78 -5.52
C VAL A 258 -23.49 13.12 -6.20
N GLU A 259 -23.54 13.53 -7.46
CA GLU A 259 -22.34 13.95 -8.19
C GLU A 259 -21.77 15.29 -7.65
N PRO A 260 -20.44 15.42 -7.52
CA PRO A 260 -19.42 14.41 -7.85
C PRO A 260 -19.31 13.32 -6.78
N GLU A 261 -19.55 12.07 -7.18
CA GLU A 261 -19.44 10.94 -6.25
C GLU A 261 -18.00 10.80 -5.74
N PRO A 262 -17.78 10.47 -4.44
CA PRO A 262 -16.47 10.16 -3.94
C PRO A 262 -15.89 8.94 -4.63
N ALA A 263 -14.65 9.03 -5.05
CA ALA A 263 -13.96 7.96 -5.73
C ALA A 263 -12.53 7.81 -5.22
N ARG A 264 -11.98 6.61 -5.36
CA ARG A 264 -10.57 6.34 -5.11
C ARG A 264 -9.92 5.78 -6.36
N THR A 265 -8.83 6.40 -6.79
CA THR A 265 -8.01 5.90 -7.90
C THR A 265 -7.12 4.77 -7.39
N ILE A 266 -7.21 3.61 -8.02
CA ILE A 266 -6.35 2.47 -7.75
C ILE A 266 -5.24 2.43 -8.79
N GLY A 267 -4.03 2.11 -8.34
CA GLY A 267 -2.88 2.02 -9.22
C GLY A 267 -1.82 1.03 -8.75
N LEU A 268 -0.86 0.84 -9.61
CA LEU A 268 0.40 0.18 -9.29
C LEU A 268 1.47 1.22 -9.02
N ALA A 269 2.37 0.92 -8.09
CA ALA A 269 3.55 1.70 -7.82
C ALA A 269 4.79 0.80 -7.78
N TRP A 270 5.92 1.30 -8.27
CA TRP A 270 7.20 0.59 -8.29
C TRP A 270 8.38 1.56 -8.19
N ARG A 271 9.56 1.04 -7.82
CA ARG A 271 10.77 1.85 -7.80
C ARG A 271 11.09 2.40 -9.19
N ARG A 272 11.43 3.67 -9.28
CA ARG A 272 11.84 4.33 -10.53
C ARG A 272 13.00 3.59 -11.23
N THR A 273 13.91 2.99 -10.46
CA THR A 273 15.07 2.23 -10.93
C THR A 273 14.75 0.81 -11.40
N SER A 274 13.55 0.32 -11.12
CA SER A 274 13.21 -1.08 -11.44
C SER A 274 13.31 -1.37 -12.93
N PRO A 275 14.01 -2.44 -13.32
CA PRO A 275 14.10 -2.88 -14.72
C PRO A 275 12.83 -3.57 -15.23
N ARG A 276 11.88 -3.88 -14.33
CA ARG A 276 10.70 -4.71 -14.60
C ARG A 276 9.44 -3.91 -14.99
N LYS A 277 9.60 -2.69 -15.53
CA LYS A 277 8.48 -1.80 -15.90
C LYS A 277 7.50 -2.45 -16.88
N ARG A 278 8.00 -3.32 -17.78
CA ARG A 278 7.16 -4.09 -18.71
C ARG A 278 6.27 -5.11 -17.99
N ASP A 279 6.77 -5.72 -16.93
CA ASP A 279 5.99 -6.65 -16.12
C ASP A 279 4.85 -5.90 -15.39
N PHE A 280 5.15 -4.71 -14.87
CA PHE A 280 4.15 -3.92 -14.16
C PHE A 280 3.07 -3.38 -15.10
N ALA A 281 3.45 -3.01 -16.33
CA ALA A 281 2.49 -2.64 -17.36
C ALA A 281 1.57 -3.82 -17.71
N ALA A 282 2.14 -5.00 -17.98
CA ALA A 282 1.37 -6.21 -18.30
C ALA A 282 0.48 -6.66 -17.11
N LEU A 283 0.98 -6.55 -15.86
CA LEU A 283 0.16 -6.79 -14.68
C LEU A 283 -1.03 -5.81 -14.62
N GLY A 284 -0.78 -4.52 -14.88
CA GLY A 284 -1.81 -3.50 -14.93
C GLY A 284 -2.88 -3.77 -15.99
N GLU A 285 -2.49 -4.25 -17.18
CA GLU A 285 -3.41 -4.65 -18.24
C GLU A 285 -4.31 -5.81 -17.77
N ILE A 286 -3.74 -6.88 -17.22
CA ILE A 286 -4.50 -8.01 -16.67
C ILE A 286 -5.49 -7.57 -15.58
N VAL A 287 -5.04 -6.68 -14.68
CA VAL A 287 -5.91 -6.15 -13.62
C VAL A 287 -7.06 -5.34 -14.22
N THR A 288 -6.77 -4.45 -15.16
CA THR A 288 -7.78 -3.61 -15.81
C THR A 288 -8.80 -4.43 -16.59
N GLU A 289 -8.35 -5.42 -17.33
CA GLU A 289 -9.20 -6.36 -18.08
C GLU A 289 -10.08 -7.23 -17.15
N ALA A 290 -9.56 -7.62 -15.98
CA ALA A 290 -10.30 -8.42 -15.01
C ALA A 290 -11.57 -7.71 -14.51
N PHE A 291 -11.59 -6.38 -14.55
CA PHE A 291 -12.75 -5.55 -14.18
C PHE A 291 -13.53 -5.01 -15.39
N GLY A 292 -13.25 -5.50 -16.61
CA GLY A 292 -13.94 -5.06 -17.83
C GLY A 292 -13.67 -3.60 -18.20
N LEU A 293 -12.57 -3.02 -17.67
CA LEU A 293 -12.18 -1.64 -17.85
C LEU A 293 -11.13 -1.60 -18.97
N SER A 294 -11.46 -0.97 -20.11
CA SER A 294 -10.47 -0.77 -21.18
C SER A 294 -9.58 0.42 -20.86
N ALA A 295 -8.28 0.28 -21.05
CA ALA A 295 -7.26 1.33 -20.81
C ALA A 295 -7.58 2.69 -21.54
N ARG A 296 -8.40 2.66 -22.60
CA ARG A 296 -8.87 3.88 -23.31
C ARG A 296 -9.79 4.79 -22.47
N LYS A 297 -10.50 4.26 -21.45
CA LYS A 297 -11.40 5.08 -20.61
C LYS A 297 -10.66 5.90 -19.54
N VAL A 298 -9.47 5.50 -19.14
CA VAL A 298 -8.67 6.18 -18.12
C VAL A 298 -8.08 7.48 -18.68
N ALA A 299 -7.52 7.46 -19.88
CA ALA A 299 -6.91 8.63 -20.53
C ALA A 299 -7.92 9.76 -20.82
N SER A 300 -9.17 9.42 -21.16
CA SER A 300 -10.21 10.43 -21.47
C SER A 300 -10.73 11.17 -20.21
N ARG A 301 -10.69 10.53 -19.03
CA ARG A 301 -11.10 11.16 -17.76
C ARG A 301 -10.02 12.07 -17.16
N GLU A 302 -8.74 11.73 -17.32
CA GLU A 302 -7.64 12.62 -16.90
C GLU A 302 -7.63 13.94 -17.68
N THR A 303 -7.90 13.90 -18.98
CA THR A 303 -8.00 15.12 -19.83
C THR A 303 -9.19 15.98 -19.43
N SER A 304 -10.30 15.38 -19.04
CA SER A 304 -11.50 16.09 -18.58
C SER A 304 -11.30 16.75 -17.19
N ARG A 305 -10.62 16.05 -16.26
CA ARG A 305 -10.29 16.59 -14.92
C ARG A 305 -9.26 17.72 -14.96
N ARG A 306 -8.29 17.69 -15.89
CA ARG A 306 -7.34 18.81 -16.12
C ARG A 306 -8.02 20.06 -16.68
N ARG A 307 -9.06 19.91 -17.53
CA ARG A 307 -9.84 21.02 -18.06
C ARG A 307 -10.81 21.64 -17.05
N ALA A 308 -11.24 20.91 -16.05
CA ALA A 308 -12.12 21.42 -14.98
C ALA A 308 -11.37 22.11 -13.83
N ARG A 309 -10.03 22.05 -13.81
CA ARG A 309 -9.14 22.70 -12.82
C ARG A 309 -8.34 23.88 -13.40
N ALA A 310 -8.47 24.17 -14.68
CA ALA A 310 -7.97 25.37 -15.36
C ALA A 310 -9.11 26.36 -15.64
#